data_7e22a6ddf0c046fec4599002c76a15ba
#
_entry.id   7e22a6ddf0c046fec4599002c76a15ba
#
_cell.length_a   1.000
_cell.length_b   1.000
_cell.length_c   1.000
_cell.angle_alpha   90.00
_cell.angle_beta   90.00
_cell.angle_gamma   90.00
#
_symmetry.space_group_name_H-M   'P 1'
#
loop_
_entity.id
_entity.type
_entity.pdbx_description
1 polymer ?
#
loop_
_entity_poly.entity_id
_entity_poly.type
_entity_poly.pdbx_seq_one_letter_code
_entity_poly.pdbx_strand_id
1 'polypeptide(L)' 'MLTDKQCKNASCPEGKARIRATDSGGLYLEVAGAGSKRWFWKYYFDGKEKRLSLGSYPEVSLKDARAARDD' A
#
# COMPACT_ATOMS: atom_id res chain seq x y z
N MET A 1 7.93 5.38 7.46
CA MET A 1 8.40 4.59 6.33
C MET A 1 8.24 3.10 6.59
N LEU A 2 7.75 2.35 5.63
CA LEU A 2 7.58 0.91 5.81
C LEU A 2 8.89 0.16 5.64
N THR A 3 8.96 -1.00 6.27
CA THR A 3 10.01 -1.98 6.04
C THR A 3 9.38 -3.25 5.47
N ASP A 4 10.19 -4.08 4.87
CA ASP A 4 9.73 -5.36 4.31
C ASP A 4 9.09 -6.24 5.39
N LYS A 5 9.69 -6.25 6.57
CA LYS A 5 9.17 -6.98 7.72
C LYS A 5 7.79 -6.47 8.14
N GLN A 6 7.60 -5.16 8.14
CA GLN A 6 6.30 -4.56 8.46
C GLN A 6 5.24 -4.94 7.45
N CYS A 7 5.58 -4.97 6.17
CA CYS A 7 4.66 -5.41 5.12
C CYS A 7 4.27 -6.87 5.30
N LYS A 8 5.22 -7.72 5.60
CA LYS A 8 4.99 -9.15 5.81
C LYS A 8 4.09 -9.41 7.02
N ASN A 9 4.30 -8.65 8.09
CA ASN A 9 3.59 -8.83 9.34
C ASN A 9 2.31 -7.99 9.45
N ALA A 10 2.03 -7.14 8.47
CA ALA A 10 0.83 -6.30 8.49
C ALA A 10 -0.42 -7.17 8.46
N SER A 11 -1.35 -6.87 9.36
CA SER A 11 -2.62 -7.57 9.44
C SER A 11 -3.72 -6.61 9.81
N CYS A 12 -4.93 -6.89 9.34
CA CYS A 12 -6.11 -6.10 9.66
C CYS A 12 -6.66 -6.58 11.02
N PRO A 13 -6.78 -5.69 12.01
CA PRO A 13 -7.35 -6.07 13.30
C PRO A 13 -8.79 -6.53 13.16
N GLU A 14 -9.20 -7.41 14.06
CA GLU A 14 -10.57 -7.86 14.12
C GLU A 14 -11.51 -6.66 14.36
N GLY A 15 -12.62 -6.66 13.67
CA GLY A 15 -13.59 -5.57 13.76
C GLY A 15 -13.37 -4.44 12.76
N LYS A 16 -12.29 -4.48 11.97
CA LYS A 16 -12.03 -3.50 10.93
C LYS A 16 -12.10 -4.14 9.56
N ALA A 17 -12.66 -3.42 8.59
CA ALA A 17 -12.74 -3.91 7.21
C ALA A 17 -11.38 -3.87 6.52
N ARG A 18 -10.58 -2.84 6.80
CA ARG A 18 -9.25 -2.66 6.21
C ARG A 18 -8.42 -1.66 7.02
N ILE A 19 -7.11 -1.76 6.87
CA ILE A 19 -6.18 -0.78 7.42
C ILE A 19 -5.20 -0.35 6.32
N ARG A 20 -4.53 0.77 6.55
CA ARG A 20 -3.52 1.29 5.64
C ARG A 20 -2.19 1.41 6.36
N ALA A 21 -1.15 0.90 5.74
CA ALA A 21 0.22 1.07 6.21
C ALA A 21 0.93 2.00 5.23
N THR A 22 1.18 3.23 5.65
CA THR A 22 1.76 4.25 4.77
C THR A 22 3.27 4.17 4.69
N ASP A 23 3.80 4.33 3.49
CA ASP A 23 5.21 4.57 3.23
C ASP A 23 5.37 6.07 2.92
N SER A 24 6.40 6.45 2.21
CA SER A 24 6.62 7.84 1.82
C SER A 24 6.12 8.11 0.40
N GLY A 25 5.92 9.40 0.06
CA GLY A 25 5.56 9.83 -1.28
C GLY A 25 4.16 9.43 -1.73
N GLY A 26 3.25 9.18 -0.80
CA GLY A 26 1.88 8.80 -1.12
C GLY A 26 1.65 7.32 -1.32
N LEU A 27 2.71 6.50 -1.19
CA LEU A 27 2.60 5.05 -1.30
C LEU A 27 2.06 4.46 0.00
N TYR A 28 1.12 3.52 -0.11
CA TYR A 28 0.64 2.80 1.06
C TYR A 28 0.23 1.37 0.70
N LEU A 29 0.26 0.51 1.70
CA LEU A 29 -0.20 -0.87 1.59
C LEU A 29 -1.55 -0.97 2.28
N GLU A 30 -2.59 -1.34 1.56
CA GLU A 30 -3.92 -1.55 2.11
C GLU A 30 -4.09 -3.02 2.45
N VAL A 31 -4.41 -3.30 3.72
CA VAL A 31 -4.60 -4.66 4.21
C VAL A 31 -6.08 -4.84 4.51
N ALA A 32 -6.73 -5.77 3.83
CA ALA A 32 -8.13 -6.09 4.06
C ALA A 32 -8.29 -7.15 5.14
N GLY A 33 -9.48 -7.22 5.74
CA GLY A 33 -9.78 -8.19 6.79
C GLY A 33 -9.62 -9.65 6.36
N ALA A 34 -9.74 -9.92 5.06
CA ALA A 34 -9.54 -11.26 4.51
C ALA A 34 -8.06 -11.63 4.32
N GLY A 35 -7.15 -10.72 4.66
CA GLY A 35 -5.71 -10.96 4.52
C GLY A 35 -5.12 -10.46 3.21
N SER A 36 -5.92 -9.89 2.33
CA SER A 36 -5.43 -9.32 1.08
C SER A 36 -4.62 -8.06 1.33
N LYS A 37 -3.49 -7.95 0.67
CA LYS A 37 -2.61 -6.79 0.77
C LYS A 37 -2.39 -6.23 -0.63
N ARG A 38 -2.66 -4.94 -0.81
CA ARG A 38 -2.52 -4.30 -2.11
C ARG A 38 -1.80 -2.97 -1.96
N TRP A 39 -0.96 -2.69 -2.96
CA TRP A 39 -0.23 -1.44 -3.02
C TRP A 39 -1.05 -0.40 -3.75
N PHE A 40 -1.10 0.81 -3.20
CA PHE A 40 -1.71 1.97 -3.84
C PHE A 40 -0.79 3.16 -3.73
N TRP A 41 -0.77 3.98 -4.78
CA TRP A 41 -0.09 5.25 -4.79
C TRP A 41 -1.12 6.36 -4.89
N LYS A 42 -1.13 7.22 -3.90
CA LYS A 42 -2.02 8.37 -3.82
C LYS A 42 -1.32 9.58 -4.40
N TYR A 43 -1.96 10.24 -5.35
CA TYR A 43 -1.40 11.41 -6.00
C TYR A 43 -2.49 12.44 -6.28
N TYR A 44 -2.05 13.67 -6.56
CA TYR A 44 -2.97 14.74 -6.92
C TYR A 44 -2.79 15.07 -8.39
N PHE A 45 -3.90 15.17 -9.08
CA PHE A 45 -3.93 15.55 -10.48
C PHE A 45 -5.04 16.57 -10.67
N ASP A 46 -4.70 17.73 -11.23
CA ASP A 46 -5.65 18.82 -11.49
C ASP A 46 -6.45 19.22 -10.23
N GLY A 47 -5.77 19.26 -9.08
CA GLY A 47 -6.37 19.62 -7.80
C GLY A 47 -7.20 18.53 -7.15
N LYS A 48 -7.27 17.34 -7.75
CA LYS A 48 -8.07 16.22 -7.25
C LYS A 48 -7.19 15.10 -6.78
N GLU A 49 -7.59 14.48 -5.66
CA GLU A 49 -6.92 13.31 -5.12
C GLU A 49 -7.29 12.08 -5.93
N LYS A 50 -6.28 11.34 -6.37
CA LYS A 50 -6.45 10.10 -7.11
C LYS A 50 -5.54 9.03 -6.52
N ARG A 51 -5.86 7.76 -6.79
CA ARG A 51 -5.01 6.66 -6.40
C ARG A 51 -4.86 5.68 -7.54
N LEU A 52 -3.68 5.08 -7.61
CA LEU A 52 -3.33 4.10 -8.64
C LEU A 52 -2.96 2.80 -7.94
N SER A 53 -3.56 1.69 -8.39
CA SER A 53 -3.22 0.37 -7.89
C SER A 53 -1.91 -0.09 -8.52
N LEU A 54 -0.95 -0.49 -7.68
CA LEU A 54 0.37 -0.92 -8.14
C LEU A 54 0.54 -2.44 -8.11
N GLY A 55 -0.42 -3.17 -7.55
CA GLY A 55 -0.38 -4.61 -7.46
C GLY A 55 -0.58 -5.12 -6.05
N SER A 56 -0.44 -6.42 -5.87
CA SER A 56 -0.67 -7.11 -4.60
C SER A 56 0.64 -7.56 -3.97
N TYR A 57 0.70 -7.49 -2.64
CA TYR A 57 1.81 -8.06 -1.89
C TYR A 57 1.50 -9.55 -1.61
N PRO A 58 2.47 -10.46 -1.68
CA PRO A 58 3.90 -10.25 -1.89
C PRO A 58 4.37 -10.26 -3.36
N GLU A 59 3.48 -10.40 -4.33
CA GLU A 59 3.84 -10.41 -5.74
C GLU A 59 4.59 -9.14 -6.13
N VAL A 60 4.10 -7.99 -5.62
CA VAL A 60 4.81 -6.72 -5.72
C VAL A 60 5.43 -6.45 -4.36
N SER A 61 6.75 -6.47 -4.27
CA SER A 61 7.46 -6.21 -3.03
C SER A 61 7.47 -4.71 -2.73
N LEU A 62 7.90 -4.35 -1.51
CA LEU A 62 8.06 -2.95 -1.14
C LEU A 62 9.01 -2.22 -2.09
N LYS A 63 10.11 -2.88 -2.48
CA LYS A 63 11.06 -2.33 -3.42
C LYS A 63 10.41 -2.07 -4.78
N ASP A 64 9.63 -3.03 -5.27
CA ASP A 64 8.95 -2.91 -6.54
C ASP A 64 7.88 -1.82 -6.51
N ALA A 65 7.16 -1.71 -5.41
CA ALA A 65 6.14 -0.68 -5.23
C ALA A 65 6.77 0.72 -5.23
N ARG A 66 7.93 0.87 -4.58
CA ARG A 66 8.65 2.14 -4.56
C ARG A 66 9.16 2.50 -5.95
N ALA A 67 9.65 1.53 -6.69
CA ALA A 67 10.09 1.74 -8.06
C ALA A 67 8.94 2.19 -8.96
N ALA A 68 7.78 1.58 -8.81
CA ALA A 68 6.58 1.96 -9.55
C ALA A 68 6.10 3.36 -9.20
N ARG A 69 6.21 3.74 -7.91
CA ARG A 69 5.87 5.09 -7.46
C ARG A 69 6.75 6.14 -8.08
N ASP A 70 8.06 5.85 -8.19
CA ASP A 70 9.05 6.80 -8.68
C ASP A 70 9.10 6.88 -10.21
N ASP A 71 8.38 6.04 -10.87
CA ASP A 71 8.39 5.96 -12.34
C ASP A 71 7.54 7.04 -13.00
#